data_4670e4901b29ec6e6519727df208dda5
#
_entry.id   4670e4901b29ec6e6519727df208dda5
#
_cell.length_a   1.000
_cell.length_b   1.000
_cell.length_c   1.000
_cell.angle_alpha   90.00
_cell.angle_beta   90.00
_cell.angle_gamma   90.00
#
_symmetry.space_group_name_H-M   'P 1'
#
loop_
_entity.id
_entity.type
_entity.pdbx_description
1 polymer ?
#
loop_
_entity_poly.entity_id
_entity_poly.type
_entity_poly.pdbx_seq_one_letter_code
_entity_poly.pdbx_strand_id
1 'polypeptide(L)'
;LGPMGRNIPAEVGGMSVEYQVQMVYRQEDVAALVKVLEFRRRPEKNLRLARKIGYPIFGLLLLGVGASIIVGIVTTGAFAPITIVTLVLSALCILGGIALLRRSDSRGMARRSWARYPNKGMTLTYTFYKDHFEETDAASGQHTFPYISIKSANEDAGHFFLFTVTNAAHMLCKESFVQGDPATFAAFLRKKAAVTMDPVE
;
A
#
# COMPACT_ATOMS: atom_id res chain seq x y z
N LEU A 1 16.63 35.40 13.82
CA LEU A 1 17.48 34.52 13.02
C LEU A 1 16.56 33.54 12.34
N GLY A 2 16.13 33.87 11.10
CA GLY A 2 15.26 33.01 10.27
C GLY A 2 16.07 31.90 9.59
N PRO A 3 15.42 30.81 9.20
CA PRO A 3 16.08 29.73 8.49
C PRO A 3 16.48 30.22 7.08
N MET A 4 17.79 30.27 6.84
CA MET A 4 18.34 30.45 5.50
C MET A 4 17.88 29.29 4.61
N GLY A 5 16.89 29.56 3.75
CA GLY A 5 16.58 28.70 2.63
C GLY A 5 17.79 28.60 1.73
N ARG A 6 18.46 27.46 1.71
CA ARG A 6 19.47 27.17 0.69
C ARG A 6 18.73 26.96 -0.61
N ASN A 7 18.79 27.97 -1.49
CA ASN A 7 18.55 27.78 -2.91
C ASN A 7 19.58 26.77 -3.42
N ILE A 8 19.15 25.54 -3.64
CA ILE A 8 19.93 24.54 -4.38
C ILE A 8 19.83 24.98 -5.84
N PRO A 9 20.94 25.20 -6.54
CA PRO A 9 20.89 25.63 -7.95
C PRO A 9 20.26 24.52 -8.79
N ALA A 10 19.26 24.90 -9.60
CA ALA A 10 18.49 24.04 -10.49
C ALA A 10 19.26 23.54 -11.75
N GLU A 11 20.58 23.55 -11.73
CA GLU A 11 21.39 23.11 -12.86
C GLU A 11 22.48 22.13 -12.40
N VAL A 12 22.17 20.83 -12.54
CA VAL A 12 23.20 19.80 -12.60
C VAL A 12 23.24 19.30 -14.05
N GLY A 13 24.25 19.74 -14.81
CA GLY A 13 24.57 19.12 -16.11
C GLY A 13 23.69 19.50 -17.30
N GLY A 14 23.14 20.72 -17.39
CA GLY A 14 22.47 21.18 -18.61
C GLY A 14 21.09 20.59 -18.92
N MET A 15 20.53 19.76 -18.03
CA MET A 15 19.17 19.23 -18.15
C MET A 15 18.22 20.03 -17.28
N SER A 16 17.14 20.55 -17.86
CA SER A 16 16.11 21.27 -17.12
C SER A 16 15.30 20.28 -16.26
N VAL A 17 15.20 20.57 -14.96
CA VAL A 17 14.32 19.85 -14.04
C VAL A 17 12.88 20.30 -14.29
N GLU A 18 12.00 19.39 -14.64
CA GLU A 18 10.59 19.66 -14.89
C GLU A 18 9.77 19.62 -13.56
N TYR A 19 10.01 18.57 -12.76
CA TYR A 19 9.37 18.40 -11.44
C TYR A 19 10.38 17.86 -10.44
N GLN A 20 10.22 18.27 -9.18
CA GLN A 20 10.98 17.71 -8.07
C GLN A 20 10.08 17.49 -6.87
N VAL A 21 10.18 16.29 -6.27
CA VAL A 21 9.42 15.89 -5.09
C VAL A 21 10.41 15.44 -4.02
N GLN A 22 10.32 16.03 -2.83
CA GLN A 22 11.14 15.64 -1.69
C GLN A 22 10.24 15.24 -0.53
N MET A 23 10.32 13.98 -0.13
CA MET A 23 9.44 13.44 0.88
C MET A 23 10.13 12.50 1.86
N VAL A 24 9.55 12.38 3.04
CA VAL A 24 9.87 11.35 4.02
C VAL A 24 8.64 10.47 4.16
N TYR A 25 8.77 9.18 3.87
CA TYR A 25 7.64 8.26 3.97
C TYR A 25 7.10 8.19 5.39
N ARG A 26 5.78 8.36 5.51
CA ARG A 26 5.00 8.23 6.73
C ARG A 26 4.18 6.94 6.71
N GLN A 27 3.66 6.55 7.86
CA GLN A 27 2.79 5.36 7.95
C GLN A 27 1.53 5.49 7.10
N GLU A 28 0.97 6.69 6.99
CA GLU A 28 -0.21 7.00 6.16
C GLU A 28 0.07 6.80 4.66
N ASP A 29 1.26 7.19 4.19
CA ASP A 29 1.68 7.03 2.80
C ASP A 29 1.77 5.53 2.44
N VAL A 30 2.40 4.73 3.31
CA VAL A 30 2.48 3.28 3.11
C VAL A 30 1.09 2.63 3.19
N ALA A 31 0.17 3.17 4.00
CA ALA A 31 -1.21 2.70 4.02
C ALA A 31 -1.93 2.99 2.69
N ALA A 32 -1.71 4.15 2.09
CA ALA A 32 -2.21 4.50 0.76
C ALA A 32 -1.64 3.55 -0.31
N LEU A 33 -0.32 3.29 -0.29
CA LEU A 33 0.31 2.32 -1.19
C LEU A 33 -0.31 0.91 -1.06
N VAL A 34 -0.52 0.43 0.16
CA VAL A 34 -1.15 -0.88 0.41
C VAL A 34 -2.55 -0.92 -0.19
N LYS A 35 -3.34 0.17 -0.04
CA LYS A 35 -4.69 0.29 -0.63
C LYS A 35 -4.63 0.19 -2.15
N VAL A 36 -3.68 0.88 -2.80
CA VAL A 36 -3.50 0.83 -4.26
C VAL A 36 -3.06 -0.54 -4.73
N LEU A 37 -2.12 -1.19 -4.04
CA LEU A 37 -1.70 -2.55 -4.35
C LEU A 37 -2.84 -3.56 -4.22
N GLU A 38 -3.71 -3.40 -3.22
CA GLU A 38 -4.94 -4.20 -3.10
C GLU A 38 -5.92 -3.92 -4.23
N PHE A 39 -6.06 -2.66 -4.64
CA PHE A 39 -6.89 -2.26 -5.78
C PHE A 39 -6.41 -2.93 -7.06
N ARG A 40 -5.13 -2.94 -7.34
CA ARG A 40 -4.53 -3.51 -8.55
C ARG A 40 -4.59 -5.04 -8.60
N ARG A 41 -4.50 -5.72 -7.46
CA ARG A 41 -4.57 -7.20 -7.39
C ARG A 41 -5.96 -7.76 -7.67
N ARG A 42 -7.00 -6.90 -7.79
CA ARG A 42 -8.40 -7.34 -7.85
C ARG A 42 -9.17 -6.64 -8.93
N PRO A 43 -9.21 -7.21 -10.14
CA PRO A 43 -9.96 -6.63 -11.25
C PRO A 43 -11.50 -6.65 -11.05
N GLU A 44 -12.06 -7.50 -10.19
CA GLU A 44 -13.51 -7.68 -10.05
C GLU A 44 -14.09 -6.99 -8.81
N LYS A 45 -15.05 -6.08 -9.02
CA LYS A 45 -15.81 -5.36 -7.96
C LYS A 45 -16.48 -6.33 -6.97
N ASN A 46 -16.98 -7.46 -7.46
CA ASN A 46 -17.69 -8.47 -6.66
C ASN A 46 -16.79 -9.15 -5.62
N LEU A 47 -15.52 -9.38 -5.93
CA LEU A 47 -14.54 -9.95 -5.00
C LEU A 47 -14.15 -8.98 -3.87
N ARG A 48 -14.23 -7.66 -4.10
CA ARG A 48 -13.98 -6.65 -3.06
C ARG A 48 -15.09 -6.67 -2.01
N LEU A 49 -16.34 -6.72 -2.47
CA LEU A 49 -17.51 -6.77 -1.59
C LEU A 49 -17.51 -8.07 -0.76
N ALA A 50 -17.27 -9.21 -1.41
CA ALA A 50 -17.17 -10.49 -0.75
C ALA A 50 -16.09 -10.51 0.34
N ARG A 51 -14.94 -9.88 0.11
CA ARG A 51 -13.87 -9.83 1.11
C ARG A 51 -14.15 -8.84 2.24
N LYS A 52 -14.72 -7.66 1.93
CA LYS A 52 -15.02 -6.63 2.92
C LYS A 52 -16.16 -7.02 3.86
N ILE A 53 -17.14 -7.75 3.35
CA ILE A 53 -18.37 -8.16 4.07
C ILE A 53 -18.36 -9.66 4.35
N GLY A 54 -18.02 -10.48 3.36
CA GLY A 54 -18.09 -11.94 3.46
C GLY A 54 -17.11 -12.53 4.48
N TYR A 55 -15.84 -12.11 4.49
CA TYR A 55 -14.88 -12.66 5.44
C TYR A 55 -15.20 -12.32 6.91
N PRO A 56 -15.57 -11.08 7.29
CA PRO A 56 -16.01 -10.80 8.64
C PRO A 56 -17.24 -11.60 9.06
N ILE A 57 -18.26 -11.66 8.20
CA ILE A 57 -19.49 -12.41 8.49
C ILE A 57 -19.18 -13.90 8.68
N PHE A 58 -18.46 -14.50 7.74
CA PHE A 58 -18.10 -15.91 7.81
C PHE A 58 -17.17 -16.22 8.98
N GLY A 59 -16.25 -15.31 9.29
CA GLY A 59 -15.39 -15.40 10.47
C GLY A 59 -16.19 -15.38 11.79
N LEU A 60 -17.18 -14.50 11.90
CA LEU A 60 -18.08 -14.43 13.07
C LEU A 60 -18.96 -15.67 13.17
N LEU A 61 -19.49 -16.20 12.07
CA LEU A 61 -20.24 -17.44 12.04
C LEU A 61 -19.41 -18.62 12.54
N LEU A 62 -18.16 -18.76 12.07
CA LEU A 62 -17.25 -19.81 12.53
C LEU A 62 -16.94 -19.69 14.04
N LEU A 63 -16.74 -18.46 14.53
CA LEU A 63 -16.53 -18.22 15.97
C LEU A 63 -17.78 -18.62 16.78
N GLY A 64 -18.97 -18.26 16.31
CA GLY A 64 -20.24 -18.63 16.95
C GLY A 64 -20.45 -20.14 17.00
N VAL A 65 -20.21 -20.82 15.89
CA VAL A 65 -20.30 -22.30 15.84
C VAL A 65 -19.29 -22.94 16.79
N GLY A 66 -18.03 -22.52 16.77
CA GLY A 66 -17.00 -23.06 17.66
C GLY A 66 -17.35 -22.86 19.15
N ALA A 67 -17.82 -21.67 19.50
CA ALA A 67 -18.24 -21.36 20.89
C ALA A 67 -19.46 -22.19 21.31
N SER A 68 -20.47 -22.35 20.46
CA SER A 68 -21.66 -23.14 20.74
C SER A 68 -21.34 -24.62 21.02
N ILE A 69 -20.40 -25.19 20.25
CA ILE A 69 -19.95 -26.57 20.48
C ILE A 69 -19.29 -26.71 21.85
N ILE A 70 -18.42 -25.76 22.24
CA ILE A 70 -17.75 -25.79 23.55
C ILE A 70 -18.78 -25.70 24.70
N VAL A 71 -19.74 -24.76 24.60
CA VAL A 71 -20.79 -24.61 25.58
C VAL A 71 -21.63 -25.90 25.70
N GLY A 72 -21.98 -26.50 24.55
CA GLY A 72 -22.72 -27.76 24.55
C GLY A 72 -22.00 -28.91 25.27
N ILE A 73 -20.69 -29.05 25.06
CA ILE A 73 -19.87 -30.07 25.74
C ILE A 73 -19.80 -29.79 27.24
N VAL A 74 -19.61 -28.55 27.66
CA VAL A 74 -19.50 -28.18 29.07
C VAL A 74 -20.83 -28.42 29.82
N THR A 75 -21.96 -28.10 29.19
CA THR A 75 -23.29 -28.22 29.80
C THR A 75 -23.79 -29.65 29.89
N THR A 76 -23.44 -30.50 28.92
CA THR A 76 -23.92 -31.89 28.89
C THR A 76 -23.04 -32.87 29.69
N GLY A 77 -21.81 -32.46 30.04
CA GLY A 77 -20.85 -33.30 30.78
C GLY A 77 -20.44 -34.58 30.02
N ALA A 78 -20.70 -34.66 28.72
CA ALA A 78 -20.48 -35.85 27.90
C ALA A 78 -19.01 -35.99 27.51
N PHE A 79 -18.24 -36.78 28.25
CA PHE A 79 -16.85 -37.15 27.92
C PHE A 79 -16.81 -38.49 27.17
N ALA A 80 -17.29 -38.51 25.93
CA ALA A 80 -17.14 -39.64 25.02
C ALA A 80 -15.96 -39.41 24.07
N PRO A 81 -15.38 -40.46 23.41
CA PRO A 81 -14.31 -40.26 22.40
C PRO A 81 -14.66 -39.27 21.31
N ILE A 82 -15.93 -39.16 20.96
CA ILE A 82 -16.45 -38.16 19.99
C ILE A 82 -16.24 -36.72 20.47
N THR A 83 -16.12 -36.49 21.79
CA THR A 83 -15.87 -35.16 22.35
C THR A 83 -14.51 -34.61 21.98
N ILE A 84 -13.50 -35.47 21.84
CA ILE A 84 -12.15 -35.05 21.40
C ILE A 84 -12.22 -34.53 19.97
N VAL A 85 -12.92 -35.25 19.08
CA VAL A 85 -13.08 -34.82 17.68
C VAL A 85 -13.83 -33.50 17.58
N THR A 86 -14.91 -33.33 18.36
CA THR A 86 -15.68 -32.07 18.37
C THR A 86 -14.90 -30.90 18.97
N LEU A 87 -14.04 -31.13 19.95
CA LEU A 87 -13.14 -30.11 20.50
C LEU A 87 -12.09 -29.65 19.48
N VAL A 88 -11.47 -30.59 18.75
CA VAL A 88 -10.53 -30.26 17.68
C VAL A 88 -11.22 -29.46 16.57
N LEU A 89 -12.43 -29.87 16.16
CA LEU A 89 -13.19 -29.16 15.15
C LEU A 89 -13.58 -27.74 15.60
N SER A 90 -14.01 -27.57 16.85
CA SER A 90 -14.33 -26.24 17.41
C SER A 90 -13.09 -25.33 17.45
N ALA A 91 -11.93 -25.87 17.84
CA ALA A 91 -10.67 -25.13 17.84
C ALA A 91 -10.29 -24.68 16.43
N LEU A 92 -10.44 -25.56 15.43
CA LEU A 92 -10.20 -25.22 14.03
C LEU A 92 -11.16 -24.13 13.52
N CYS A 93 -12.44 -24.19 13.90
CA CYS A 93 -13.43 -23.15 13.56
C CYS A 93 -13.06 -21.80 14.18
N ILE A 94 -12.67 -21.78 15.45
CA ILE A 94 -12.25 -20.56 16.15
C ILE A 94 -11.00 -19.97 15.52
N LEU A 95 -9.97 -20.78 15.29
CA LEU A 95 -8.72 -20.33 14.64
C LEU A 95 -8.98 -19.83 13.21
N GLY A 96 -9.81 -20.52 12.46
CA GLY A 96 -10.24 -20.10 11.12
C GLY A 96 -11.00 -18.77 11.15
N GLY A 97 -11.92 -18.59 12.07
CA GLY A 97 -12.66 -17.35 12.29
C GLY A 97 -11.73 -16.17 12.60
N ILE A 98 -10.80 -16.35 13.54
CA ILE A 98 -9.79 -15.34 13.89
C ILE A 98 -8.91 -15.00 12.69
N ALA A 99 -8.47 -16.00 11.93
CA ALA A 99 -7.62 -15.81 10.75
C ALA A 99 -8.35 -14.99 9.67
N LEU A 100 -9.64 -15.25 9.43
CA LEU A 100 -10.46 -14.50 8.49
C LEU A 100 -10.68 -13.05 8.93
N LEU A 101 -10.96 -12.82 10.20
CA LEU A 101 -11.11 -11.47 10.77
C LEU A 101 -9.81 -10.68 10.64
N ARG A 102 -8.66 -11.28 10.98
CA ARG A 102 -7.34 -10.65 10.80
C ARG A 102 -7.00 -10.35 9.35
N ARG A 103 -7.46 -11.18 8.42
CA ARG A 103 -7.23 -10.98 6.99
C ARG A 103 -8.08 -9.84 6.41
N SER A 104 -9.21 -9.51 7.02
CA SER A 104 -10.05 -8.38 6.64
C SER A 104 -9.55 -7.05 7.20
N ASP A 105 -8.65 -7.06 8.18
CA ASP A 105 -8.10 -5.86 8.82
C ASP A 105 -7.04 -5.17 7.95
N SER A 106 -7.49 -4.20 7.14
CA SER A 106 -6.61 -3.38 6.30
C SER A 106 -5.67 -2.48 7.12
N ARG A 107 -6.12 -2.01 8.30
CA ARG A 107 -5.30 -1.16 9.19
C ARG A 107 -4.14 -1.95 9.79
N GLY A 108 -4.40 -3.18 10.24
CA GLY A 108 -3.37 -4.07 10.74
C GLY A 108 -2.38 -4.47 9.63
N MET A 109 -2.83 -4.59 8.39
CA MET A 109 -1.95 -4.84 7.25
C MET A 109 -1.03 -3.64 6.98
N ALA A 110 -1.56 -2.42 6.97
CA ALA A 110 -0.78 -1.19 6.79
C ALA A 110 0.29 -1.03 7.89
N ARG A 111 -0.08 -1.29 9.17
CA ARG A 111 0.88 -1.28 10.29
C ARG A 111 2.02 -2.30 10.11
N ARG A 112 1.70 -3.52 9.70
CA ARG A 112 2.72 -4.56 9.44
C ARG A 112 3.61 -4.23 8.26
N SER A 113 3.03 -3.65 7.19
CA SER A 113 3.78 -3.16 6.04
C SER A 113 4.72 -2.03 6.42
N TRP A 114 4.23 -1.06 7.22
CA TRP A 114 5.07 0.01 7.75
C TRP A 114 6.22 -0.50 8.60
N ALA A 115 5.98 -1.45 9.51
CA ALA A 115 7.03 -2.01 10.37
C ALA A 115 8.18 -2.64 9.57
N ARG A 116 7.89 -3.18 8.37
CA ARG A 116 8.84 -3.85 7.47
C ARG A 116 9.31 -2.96 6.32
N TYR A 117 8.84 -1.72 6.25
CA TYR A 117 9.17 -0.85 5.12
C TYR A 117 10.64 -0.41 5.19
N PRO A 118 11.46 -0.71 4.14
CA PRO A 118 12.91 -0.49 4.20
C PRO A 118 13.27 1.00 4.26
N ASN A 119 12.52 1.86 3.57
CA ASN A 119 12.80 3.29 3.46
C ASN A 119 12.12 4.13 4.56
N LYS A 120 11.77 3.51 5.68
CA LYS A 120 11.13 4.15 6.81
C LYS A 120 11.97 5.29 7.40
N GLY A 121 11.43 6.51 7.38
CA GLY A 121 12.09 7.69 7.92
C GLY A 121 13.26 8.22 7.07
N MET A 122 13.52 7.64 5.90
CA MET A 122 14.50 8.16 4.96
C MET A 122 13.88 9.29 4.12
N THR A 123 14.68 10.29 3.83
CA THR A 123 14.31 11.33 2.86
C THR A 123 14.60 10.81 1.46
N LEU A 124 13.57 10.79 0.62
CA LEU A 124 13.70 10.47 -0.79
C LEU A 124 13.44 11.71 -1.62
N THR A 125 14.24 11.88 -2.64
CA THR A 125 14.09 12.95 -3.62
C THR A 125 13.87 12.33 -4.99
N TYR A 126 12.76 12.67 -5.62
CA TYR A 126 12.47 12.32 -7.00
C TYR A 126 12.64 13.54 -7.87
N THR A 127 13.47 13.44 -8.90
CA THR A 127 13.72 14.51 -9.86
C THR A 127 13.33 14.05 -11.25
N PHE A 128 12.41 14.76 -11.87
CA PHE A 128 11.88 14.44 -13.21
C PHE A 128 12.47 15.37 -14.25
N TYR A 129 13.14 14.76 -15.21
CA TYR A 129 13.76 15.44 -16.35
C TYR A 129 12.92 15.22 -17.62
N LYS A 130 13.42 15.71 -18.75
CA LYS A 130 12.74 15.60 -20.03
C LYS A 130 12.58 14.15 -20.51
N ASP A 131 13.50 13.24 -20.23
CA ASP A 131 13.61 11.88 -20.79
C ASP A 131 13.66 10.76 -19.75
N HIS A 132 13.91 11.08 -18.48
CA HIS A 132 14.00 10.11 -17.38
C HIS A 132 13.60 10.76 -16.05
N PHE A 133 13.49 9.94 -15.02
CA PHE A 133 13.42 10.42 -13.65
C PHE A 133 14.46 9.73 -12.77
N GLU A 134 14.83 10.38 -11.71
CA GLU A 134 15.82 9.92 -10.75
C GLU A 134 15.19 9.80 -9.36
N GLU A 135 15.56 8.75 -8.65
CA GLU A 135 15.30 8.60 -7.23
C GLU A 135 16.63 8.68 -6.49
N THR A 136 16.73 9.58 -5.54
CA THR A 136 17.91 9.76 -4.71
C THR A 136 17.54 9.57 -3.25
N ASP A 137 18.26 8.68 -2.57
CA ASP A 137 18.19 8.53 -1.13
C ASP A 137 19.59 8.54 -0.48
N ALA A 138 19.63 8.77 0.83
CA ALA A 138 20.89 8.87 1.55
C ALA A 138 21.64 7.54 1.72
N ALA A 139 20.95 6.40 1.54
CA ALA A 139 21.48 5.07 1.80
C ALA A 139 21.92 4.33 0.54
N SER A 140 21.09 4.37 -0.52
CA SER A 140 21.33 3.64 -1.75
C SER A 140 21.87 4.52 -2.90
N GLY A 141 21.94 5.84 -2.70
CA GLY A 141 22.45 6.78 -3.67
C GLY A 141 21.42 7.20 -4.70
N GLN A 142 21.85 7.34 -5.97
CA GLN A 142 21.02 7.83 -7.07
C GLN A 142 20.71 6.69 -8.04
N HIS A 143 19.43 6.55 -8.35
CA HIS A 143 18.93 5.58 -9.34
C HIS A 143 18.18 6.29 -10.44
N THR A 144 18.52 6.00 -11.69
CA THR A 144 17.91 6.61 -12.88
C THR A 144 16.96 5.62 -13.54
N PHE A 145 15.76 6.11 -13.89
CA PHE A 145 14.69 5.32 -14.51
C PHE A 145 14.19 6.02 -15.78
N PRO A 146 14.29 5.38 -16.95
CA PRO A 146 13.67 5.91 -18.16
C PRO A 146 12.14 5.83 -18.05
N TYR A 147 11.39 6.77 -18.62
CA TYR A 147 9.92 6.77 -18.55
C TYR A 147 9.28 5.50 -19.13
N ILE A 148 9.91 4.87 -20.11
CA ILE A 148 9.44 3.59 -20.68
C ILE A 148 9.43 2.45 -19.63
N SER A 149 10.16 2.59 -18.52
CA SER A 149 10.13 1.62 -17.42
C SER A 149 8.84 1.69 -16.60
N ILE A 150 8.07 2.77 -16.70
CA ILE A 150 6.79 2.91 -16.00
C ILE A 150 5.74 2.09 -16.74
N LYS A 151 5.27 1.03 -16.10
CA LYS A 151 4.25 0.12 -16.64
C LYS A 151 2.84 0.66 -16.44
N SER A 152 2.59 1.33 -15.32
CA SER A 152 1.29 1.88 -14.98
C SER A 152 1.42 2.91 -13.87
N ALA A 153 0.45 3.80 -13.80
CA ALA A 153 0.38 4.82 -12.78
C ALA A 153 -1.04 4.87 -12.18
N ASN A 154 -1.12 5.19 -10.92
CA ASN A 154 -2.38 5.39 -10.20
C ASN A 154 -2.32 6.72 -9.44
N GLU A 155 -3.48 7.29 -9.17
CA GLU A 155 -3.62 8.54 -8.45
C GLU A 155 -4.72 8.43 -7.40
N ASP A 156 -4.45 8.92 -6.18
CA ASP A 156 -5.47 9.19 -5.18
C ASP A 156 -5.48 10.70 -4.80
N ALA A 157 -6.25 11.05 -3.79
CA ALA A 157 -6.38 12.45 -3.38
C ALA A 157 -5.03 13.09 -2.99
N GLY A 158 -4.10 12.33 -2.38
CA GLY A 158 -2.84 12.83 -1.82
C GLY A 158 -1.58 12.37 -2.54
N HIS A 159 -1.68 11.36 -3.42
CA HIS A 159 -0.49 10.71 -3.95
C HIS A 159 -0.58 10.37 -5.43
N PHE A 160 0.59 10.25 -6.05
CA PHE A 160 0.80 9.53 -7.31
C PHE A 160 1.60 8.25 -7.03
N PHE A 161 1.23 7.16 -7.68
CA PHE A 161 1.89 5.86 -7.57
C PHE A 161 2.36 5.41 -8.94
N LEU A 162 3.68 5.28 -9.10
CA LEU A 162 4.31 4.83 -10.35
C LEU A 162 4.79 3.39 -10.15
N PHE A 163 4.41 2.51 -11.04
CA PHE A 163 4.81 1.10 -11.00
C PHE A 163 5.66 0.78 -12.21
N THR A 164 6.87 0.31 -11.95
CA THR A 164 7.83 -0.03 -13.00
C THR A 164 7.69 -1.48 -13.46
N VAL A 165 8.31 -1.79 -14.58
CA VAL A 165 8.38 -3.16 -15.12
C VAL A 165 9.07 -4.14 -14.18
N THR A 166 9.94 -3.66 -13.28
CA THR A 166 10.61 -4.44 -12.23
C THR A 166 9.73 -4.68 -11.00
N ASN A 167 8.44 -4.26 -11.04
CA ASN A 167 7.50 -4.25 -9.93
C ASN A 167 7.91 -3.35 -8.75
N ALA A 168 8.86 -2.44 -8.92
CA ALA A 168 9.08 -1.39 -7.96
C ALA A 168 7.91 -0.39 -7.99
N ALA A 169 7.56 0.11 -6.81
CA ALA A 169 6.51 1.11 -6.64
C ALA A 169 7.14 2.40 -6.09
N HIS A 170 7.07 3.47 -6.87
CA HIS A 170 7.48 4.80 -6.45
C HIS A 170 6.24 5.59 -6.08
N MET A 171 6.21 6.11 -4.87
CA MET A 171 5.08 6.88 -4.35
C MET A 171 5.51 8.33 -4.17
N LEU A 172 4.69 9.25 -4.65
CA LEU A 172 4.95 10.68 -4.62
C LEU A 172 3.79 11.36 -3.90
N CYS A 173 4.07 12.04 -2.80
CA CYS A 173 3.07 12.83 -2.10
C CYS A 173 2.87 14.18 -2.82
N LYS A 174 1.62 14.55 -3.11
CA LYS A 174 1.29 15.79 -3.83
C LYS A 174 1.72 17.04 -3.06
N GLU A 175 1.69 16.99 -1.74
CA GLU A 175 2.12 18.10 -0.87
C GLU A 175 3.64 18.27 -0.79
N SER A 176 4.39 17.28 -1.30
CA SER A 176 5.85 17.24 -1.22
C SER A 176 6.56 17.70 -2.50
N PHE A 177 5.81 18.29 -3.43
CA PHE A 177 6.41 18.89 -4.62
C PHE A 177 7.14 20.18 -4.24
N VAL A 178 8.45 20.20 -4.51
CA VAL A 178 9.32 21.38 -4.32
C VAL A 178 9.46 22.19 -5.60
N GLN A 179 9.29 21.53 -6.76
CA GLN A 179 9.29 22.17 -8.08
C GLN A 179 8.24 21.52 -8.98
N GLY A 180 7.56 22.34 -9.77
CA GLY A 180 6.44 21.95 -10.64
C GLY A 180 5.10 21.89 -9.89
N ASP A 181 3.99 21.95 -10.64
CA ASP A 181 2.65 21.90 -10.09
C ASP A 181 2.12 20.45 -10.12
N PRO A 182 1.76 19.83 -8.97
CA PRO A 182 1.21 18.49 -8.93
C PRO A 182 -0.07 18.32 -9.78
N ALA A 183 -0.86 19.40 -9.99
CA ALA A 183 -2.06 19.33 -10.83
C ALA A 183 -1.74 19.04 -12.29
N THR A 184 -0.57 19.45 -12.78
CA THR A 184 -0.11 19.23 -14.15
C THR A 184 0.72 17.96 -14.32
N PHE A 185 1.16 17.35 -13.22
CA PHE A 185 2.04 16.19 -13.21
C PHE A 185 1.43 14.95 -13.87
N ALA A 186 0.14 14.70 -13.68
CA ALA A 186 -0.56 13.61 -14.34
C ALA A 186 -0.54 13.72 -15.87
N ALA A 187 -0.74 14.94 -16.40
CA ALA A 187 -0.66 15.21 -17.84
C ALA A 187 0.77 15.05 -18.37
N PHE A 188 1.75 15.51 -17.62
CA PHE A 188 3.17 15.30 -17.91
C PHE A 188 3.51 13.82 -18.03
N LEU A 189 3.15 12.99 -17.06
CA LEU A 189 3.42 11.54 -17.09
C LEU A 189 2.72 10.83 -18.25
N ARG A 190 1.47 11.17 -18.55
CA ARG A 190 0.77 10.62 -19.74
C ARG A 190 1.55 10.86 -21.02
N LYS A 191 2.11 12.06 -21.18
CA LYS A 191 2.89 12.44 -22.35
C LYS A 191 4.23 11.73 -22.43
N LYS A 192 4.89 11.49 -21.28
CA LYS A 192 6.26 10.95 -21.21
C LYS A 192 6.32 9.42 -21.17
N ALA A 193 5.47 8.82 -20.35
CA ALA A 193 5.46 7.38 -20.10
C ALA A 193 4.42 6.62 -20.92
N ALA A 194 3.57 7.34 -21.70
CA ALA A 194 2.44 6.77 -22.45
C ALA A 194 1.50 5.91 -21.55
N VAL A 195 1.38 6.25 -20.27
CA VAL A 195 0.54 5.54 -19.30
C VAL A 195 -0.70 6.35 -18.95
N THR A 196 -1.81 5.66 -18.71
CA THR A 196 -3.00 6.28 -18.12
C THR A 196 -2.85 6.34 -16.60
N MET A 197 -3.39 7.40 -16.01
CA MET A 197 -3.52 7.52 -14.56
C MET A 197 -4.88 6.96 -14.17
N ASP A 198 -4.88 5.84 -13.47
CA ASP A 198 -6.12 5.22 -12.98
C ASP A 198 -6.44 5.78 -11.59
N PRO A 199 -7.63 6.40 -11.39
CA PRO A 199 -8.01 6.91 -10.08
C PRO A 199 -8.25 5.76 -9.11
N VAL A 200 -7.83 5.94 -7.86
CA VAL A 200 -8.08 5.02 -6.74
C VAL A 200 -9.02 5.70 -5.76
N GLU A 201 -10.27 5.24 -5.73
CA GLU A 201 -11.31 5.69 -4.79
C GLU A 201 -11.17 5.06 -3.40
#